data_483bcc5bbd68d323bdd108dcba30d47d
#
_entry.id   483bcc5bbd68d323bdd108dcba30d47d
#
_cell.length_a   1.000
_cell.length_b   1.000
_cell.length_c   1.000
_cell.angle_alpha   90.00
_cell.angle_beta   90.00
_cell.angle_gamma   90.00
#
_symmetry.space_group_name_H-M   'P 1'
#
loop_
_entity.id
_entity.type
_entity.pdbx_description
1 polymer ?
#
loop_
_entity_poly.entity_id
_entity_poly.type
_entity_poly.pdbx_seq_one_letter_code
_entity_poly.pdbx_strand_id
1 'polypeptide(L)'
;MISELKISEVKAVYAELKKAAVAYCEKGQYVDSWLAVRDAVDVIQQFSWEYCDDELELLMQKLSAQWIPEKPNQYQGDENRVVVVDDWCTSYVLVMQYIDALVAAGKEILYITSKDIEASPYKNIIPTIKDYPKLQYVVLPAGKQVIDAWTKDIYNRIIAFSPSKVIAHIGCVSPFLHTLYRLPDNLLVYRSNLDDQVFWLGKTAIDYCLEFRPFGVAVSQDRRGLREEQQLYVPFYPIKDGNPFEGFPELPEGAVTIFSGGDFYKTLDPDYTYWNLVKQLLQQNPQAVMLYAIKNRMGKTGEFLDAFVRDNHLEKQFIYIGFRSDISEVFAHADIFMGTCPVCGSLTSQLAAINHKPILQYYLPNTYDDETEQAVCYNAPGQQISFSEPEAFLAEAKRLINDVEYRKQRGEEMYAATLKPEQFNKIFIDAITTNVAPCPRKEVDYKEVFTRWCWLEEMGFKDNLSFLSNKLKMRGLQHKVIGVWFKFNYRRYFETKLFSLKWYKYKFSGRTKGATV
;
A
#
# COMPACT_ATOMS: atom_id res chain seq x y z
N MET A 1 -15.75 17.14 7.84
CA MET A 1 -14.46 17.85 7.75
C MET A 1 -13.70 17.71 9.05
N ILE A 2 -12.43 17.31 9.01
CA ILE A 2 -11.52 17.45 10.17
C ILE A 2 -11.48 18.95 10.49
N SER A 3 -11.72 19.33 11.75
CA SER A 3 -11.65 20.74 12.10
C SER A 3 -10.23 21.25 11.83
N GLU A 4 -10.07 22.45 11.26
CA GLU A 4 -8.78 23.09 11.04
C GLU A 4 -7.89 23.08 12.30
N LEU A 5 -8.51 23.10 13.45
CA LEU A 5 -7.85 23.04 14.76
C LEU A 5 -7.10 21.70 14.96
N LYS A 6 -7.64 20.56 14.52
CA LYS A 6 -7.01 19.23 14.67
C LYS A 6 -5.81 19.07 13.74
N ILE A 7 -5.96 19.53 12.51
CA ILE A 7 -4.84 19.55 11.55
C ILE A 7 -3.73 20.45 12.08
N SER A 8 -4.05 21.61 12.64
CA SER A 8 -3.05 22.55 13.17
C SER A 8 -2.22 21.96 14.31
N GLU A 9 -2.83 21.16 15.19
CA GLU A 9 -2.08 20.51 16.28
C GLU A 9 -1.16 19.40 15.77
N VAL A 10 -1.61 18.60 14.82
CA VAL A 10 -0.75 17.57 14.19
C VAL A 10 0.41 18.22 13.42
N LYS A 11 0.12 19.29 12.68
CA LYS A 11 1.16 20.10 12.02
C LYS A 11 2.17 20.69 13.00
N ALA A 12 1.74 21.12 14.20
CA ALA A 12 2.63 21.60 15.24
C ALA A 12 3.57 20.48 15.77
N VAL A 13 3.07 19.24 15.96
CA VAL A 13 3.92 18.10 16.32
C VAL A 13 4.96 17.82 15.24
N TYR A 14 4.53 17.82 13.99
CA TYR A 14 5.43 17.64 12.85
C TYR A 14 6.53 18.72 12.81
N ALA A 15 6.16 19.98 12.98
CA ALA A 15 7.10 21.10 12.99
C ALA A 15 8.14 20.98 14.14
N GLU A 16 7.72 20.58 15.34
CA GLU A 16 8.64 20.36 16.47
C GLU A 16 9.60 19.18 16.22
N LEU A 17 9.14 18.11 15.58
CA LEU A 17 10.02 17.00 15.20
C LEU A 17 11.05 17.41 14.14
N LYS A 18 10.64 18.19 13.13
CA LYS A 18 11.57 18.77 12.14
C LYS A 18 12.62 19.65 12.81
N LYS A 19 12.18 20.56 13.69
CA LYS A 19 13.08 21.43 14.44
C LYS A 19 14.08 20.63 15.30
N ALA A 20 13.61 19.57 15.97
CA ALA A 20 14.47 18.67 16.72
C ALA A 20 15.48 17.96 15.82
N ALA A 21 15.07 17.49 14.64
CA ALA A 21 15.95 16.85 13.68
C ALA A 21 17.08 17.78 13.22
N VAL A 22 16.76 19.03 12.87
CA VAL A 22 17.78 20.05 12.51
C VAL A 22 18.72 20.31 13.68
N ALA A 23 18.19 20.54 14.89
CA ALA A 23 19.00 20.83 16.07
C ALA A 23 19.96 19.67 16.44
N TYR A 24 19.55 18.42 16.26
CA TYR A 24 20.43 17.26 16.43
C TYR A 24 21.54 17.23 15.37
N CYS A 25 21.21 17.48 14.11
CA CYS A 25 22.18 17.55 13.04
C CYS A 25 23.26 18.62 13.30
N GLU A 26 22.85 19.82 13.72
CA GLU A 26 23.76 20.93 14.07
C GLU A 26 24.71 20.59 15.23
N LYS A 27 24.30 19.72 16.15
CA LYS A 27 25.11 19.24 17.28
C LYS A 27 25.96 18.02 16.93
N GLY A 28 25.96 17.55 15.68
CA GLY A 28 26.67 16.33 15.29
C GLY A 28 26.02 15.02 15.76
N GLN A 29 24.79 15.09 16.27
CA GLN A 29 24.00 13.94 16.74
C GLN A 29 23.19 13.34 15.57
N TYR A 30 23.90 12.81 14.56
CA TYR A 30 23.32 12.44 13.27
C TYR A 30 22.30 11.30 13.36
N VAL A 31 22.53 10.33 14.25
CA VAL A 31 21.59 9.22 14.48
C VAL A 31 20.29 9.73 15.10
N ASP A 32 20.38 10.63 16.09
CA ASP A 32 19.19 11.23 16.71
C ASP A 32 18.43 12.11 15.72
N SER A 33 19.16 12.83 14.86
CA SER A 33 18.57 13.60 13.76
C SER A 33 17.77 12.70 12.82
N TRP A 34 18.34 11.60 12.36
CA TRP A 34 17.65 10.60 11.55
C TRP A 34 16.40 10.05 12.23
N LEU A 35 16.50 9.71 13.52
CA LEU A 35 15.35 9.21 14.27
C LEU A 35 14.22 10.24 14.36
N ALA A 36 14.55 11.53 14.51
CA ALA A 36 13.58 12.61 14.53
C ALA A 36 12.93 12.83 13.13
N VAL A 37 13.71 12.71 12.04
CA VAL A 37 13.16 12.71 10.67
C VAL A 37 12.15 11.59 10.49
N ARG A 38 12.52 10.37 10.88
CA ARG A 38 11.63 9.22 10.80
C ARG A 38 10.33 9.43 11.58
N ASP A 39 10.41 10.01 12.77
CA ASP A 39 9.24 10.31 13.58
C ASP A 39 8.37 11.39 12.95
N ALA A 40 8.96 12.41 12.30
CA ALA A 40 8.22 13.41 11.55
C ALA A 40 7.50 12.79 10.35
N VAL A 41 8.16 11.90 9.59
CA VAL A 41 7.53 11.18 8.48
C VAL A 41 6.39 10.28 8.96
N ASP A 42 6.56 9.57 10.07
CA ASP A 42 5.48 8.79 10.67
C ASP A 42 4.24 9.63 10.99
N VAL A 43 4.42 10.89 11.41
CA VAL A 43 3.30 11.82 11.66
C VAL A 43 2.60 12.19 10.35
N ILE A 44 3.36 12.70 9.39
CA ILE A 44 2.78 13.22 8.15
C ILE A 44 2.18 12.11 7.28
N GLN A 45 2.78 10.93 7.26
CA GLN A 45 2.27 9.76 6.56
C GLN A 45 0.86 9.35 7.05
N GLN A 46 0.58 9.52 8.35
CA GLN A 46 -0.72 9.16 8.91
C GLN A 46 -1.84 10.16 8.59
N PHE A 47 -1.51 11.36 8.12
CA PHE A 47 -2.49 12.44 7.95
C PHE A 47 -2.45 13.11 6.56
N SER A 48 -1.50 12.78 5.73
CA SER A 48 -1.41 13.07 4.28
C SER A 48 -1.78 14.49 3.82
N TRP A 49 -1.37 15.54 4.56
CA TRP A 49 -1.60 16.92 4.11
C TRP A 49 -0.51 17.44 3.14
N GLU A 50 0.66 16.79 3.15
CA GLU A 50 1.78 17.01 2.26
C GLU A 50 2.28 15.66 1.72
N TYR A 51 2.92 15.66 0.57
CA TYR A 51 3.42 14.45 -0.08
C TYR A 51 4.95 14.40 -0.20
N CYS A 52 5.62 15.51 0.08
CA CYS A 52 7.07 15.65 0.17
C CYS A 52 7.42 16.85 1.08
N ASP A 53 8.68 16.99 1.47
CA ASP A 53 9.18 18.12 2.28
C ASP A 53 10.64 18.41 1.91
N ASP A 54 10.86 19.54 1.25
CA ASP A 54 12.19 19.92 0.73
C ASP A 54 13.22 20.19 1.84
N GLU A 55 12.79 20.64 3.02
CA GLU A 55 13.70 20.84 4.15
C GLU A 55 14.19 19.50 4.71
N LEU A 56 13.29 18.51 4.79
CA LEU A 56 13.68 17.16 5.18
C LEU A 56 14.54 16.47 4.11
N GLU A 57 14.27 16.67 2.82
CA GLU A 57 15.15 16.21 1.73
C GLU A 57 16.57 16.75 1.88
N LEU A 58 16.73 18.06 2.08
CA LEU A 58 18.02 18.70 2.29
C LEU A 58 18.71 18.20 3.57
N LEU A 59 17.97 18.00 4.65
CA LEU A 59 18.50 17.43 5.88
C LEU A 59 18.99 16.00 5.67
N MET A 60 18.24 15.18 4.96
CA MET A 60 18.63 13.81 4.61
C MET A 60 19.91 13.77 3.78
N GLN A 61 20.06 14.66 2.81
CA GLN A 61 21.30 14.78 2.03
C GLN A 61 22.50 15.12 2.93
N LYS A 62 22.33 16.08 3.86
CA LYS A 62 23.37 16.44 4.84
C LYS A 62 23.76 15.26 5.73
N LEU A 63 22.80 14.53 6.27
CA LEU A 63 23.03 13.34 7.09
C LEU A 63 23.76 12.25 6.29
N SER A 64 23.35 12.01 5.07
CA SER A 64 23.94 11.01 4.19
C SER A 64 25.41 11.34 3.87
N ALA A 65 25.74 12.61 3.67
CA ALA A 65 27.10 13.08 3.44
C ALA A 65 28.02 12.89 4.66
N GLN A 66 27.49 12.83 5.89
CA GLN A 66 28.30 12.53 7.08
C GLN A 66 28.73 11.06 7.12
N TRP A 67 27.91 10.17 6.59
CA TRP A 67 28.19 8.73 6.61
C TRP A 67 28.93 8.26 5.36
N ILE A 68 28.67 8.88 4.20
CA ILE A 68 29.36 8.64 2.93
C ILE A 68 29.85 9.98 2.39
N PRO A 69 31.02 10.48 2.83
CA PRO A 69 31.47 11.81 2.49
C PRO A 69 31.90 11.96 1.02
N GLU A 70 32.43 10.92 0.41
CA GLU A 70 32.98 10.95 -0.94
C GLU A 70 32.14 10.12 -1.90
N LYS A 71 31.91 10.66 -3.10
CA LYS A 71 31.43 9.90 -4.27
C LYS A 71 32.64 9.50 -5.12
N PRO A 72 32.61 8.37 -5.82
CA PRO A 72 33.69 8.03 -6.76
C PRO A 72 33.84 9.13 -7.83
N ASN A 73 35.06 9.58 -8.04
CA ASN A 73 35.36 10.57 -9.09
C ASN A 73 35.12 10.04 -10.50
N GLN A 74 35.26 8.74 -10.68
CA GLN A 74 34.96 8.03 -11.91
C GLN A 74 34.19 6.76 -11.56
N TYR A 75 32.98 6.64 -12.07
CA TYR A 75 32.16 5.47 -11.92
C TYR A 75 31.71 4.99 -13.30
N GLN A 76 31.88 3.71 -13.57
CA GLN A 76 31.39 3.07 -14.78
C GLN A 76 30.58 1.86 -14.38
N GLY A 77 29.28 1.97 -14.54
CA GLY A 77 28.35 0.86 -14.29
C GLY A 77 28.29 -0.10 -15.48
N ASP A 78 28.07 -1.37 -15.18
CA ASP A 78 27.82 -2.41 -16.16
C ASP A 78 26.30 -2.44 -16.46
N GLU A 79 25.93 -2.27 -17.73
CA GLU A 79 24.51 -2.26 -18.18
C GLU A 79 23.80 -3.60 -17.95
N ASN A 80 24.55 -4.66 -17.74
CA ASN A 80 24.00 -5.99 -17.40
C ASN A 80 23.76 -6.18 -15.91
N ARG A 81 24.25 -5.28 -15.05
CA ARG A 81 24.17 -5.36 -13.60
C ARG A 81 23.13 -4.41 -13.04
N VAL A 82 22.21 -4.96 -12.26
CA VAL A 82 21.14 -4.20 -11.59
C VAL A 82 21.11 -4.54 -10.10
N VAL A 83 21.00 -3.54 -9.28
CA VAL A 83 20.76 -3.70 -7.84
C VAL A 83 19.27 -3.53 -7.55
N VAL A 84 18.74 -4.38 -6.69
CA VAL A 84 17.40 -4.21 -6.10
C VAL A 84 17.58 -4.02 -4.60
N VAL A 85 17.15 -2.88 -4.07
CA VAL A 85 17.11 -2.63 -2.63
C VAL A 85 15.67 -2.67 -2.14
N ASP A 86 15.42 -3.40 -1.04
CA ASP A 86 14.06 -3.65 -0.54
C ASP A 86 13.99 -3.58 0.99
N ASP A 87 13.14 -2.69 1.50
CA ASP A 87 12.77 -2.67 2.93
C ASP A 87 11.25 -2.74 3.16
N TRP A 88 10.50 -2.91 2.09
CA TRP A 88 9.04 -3.02 2.13
C TRP A 88 8.58 -4.46 2.39
N CYS A 89 8.90 -4.94 3.51
CA CYS A 89 8.78 -6.32 3.92
C CYS A 89 7.38 -6.94 3.99
N THR A 90 6.32 -6.18 3.82
CA THR A 90 4.94 -6.70 3.80
C THR A 90 4.47 -7.03 2.38
N SER A 91 5.27 -6.68 1.38
CA SER A 91 4.93 -6.81 -0.04
C SER A 91 6.00 -7.55 -0.83
N TYR A 92 6.57 -8.62 -0.27
CA TYR A 92 7.56 -9.45 -0.98
C TYR A 92 7.11 -9.89 -2.36
N VAL A 93 5.80 -10.15 -2.49
CA VAL A 93 5.19 -10.52 -3.77
C VAL A 93 5.44 -9.45 -4.83
N LEU A 94 5.39 -8.16 -4.43
CA LEU A 94 5.57 -7.07 -5.39
C LEU A 94 7.01 -6.88 -5.84
N VAL A 95 8.00 -7.05 -4.98
CA VAL A 95 9.42 -6.94 -5.39
C VAL A 95 9.79 -8.05 -6.36
N MET A 96 9.19 -9.22 -6.23
CA MET A 96 9.48 -10.38 -7.09
C MET A 96 9.15 -10.12 -8.56
N GLN A 97 8.12 -9.30 -8.88
CA GLN A 97 7.83 -8.97 -10.28
C GLN A 97 9.02 -8.27 -10.97
N TYR A 98 9.77 -7.42 -10.26
CA TYR A 98 10.96 -6.78 -10.79
C TYR A 98 12.13 -7.77 -10.92
N ILE A 99 12.32 -8.62 -9.89
CA ILE A 99 13.38 -9.64 -9.89
C ILE A 99 13.14 -10.65 -11.03
N ASP A 100 11.92 -11.17 -11.17
CA ASP A 100 11.57 -12.13 -12.22
C ASP A 100 11.74 -11.54 -13.62
N ALA A 101 11.38 -10.26 -13.82
CA ALA A 101 11.63 -9.57 -15.08
C ALA A 101 13.12 -9.41 -15.38
N LEU A 102 13.94 -9.08 -14.38
CA LEU A 102 15.40 -9.00 -14.53
C LEU A 102 16.02 -10.37 -14.82
N VAL A 103 15.53 -11.43 -14.16
CA VAL A 103 15.94 -12.83 -14.42
C VAL A 103 15.59 -13.23 -15.84
N ALA A 104 14.35 -12.96 -16.29
CA ALA A 104 13.93 -13.24 -17.66
C ALA A 104 14.76 -12.49 -18.72
N ALA A 105 15.27 -11.30 -18.39
CA ALA A 105 16.17 -10.51 -19.21
C ALA A 105 17.66 -10.94 -19.10
N GLY A 106 17.98 -11.97 -18.31
CA GLY A 106 19.33 -12.50 -18.14
C GLY A 106 20.31 -11.60 -17.37
N LYS A 107 19.80 -10.61 -16.62
CA LYS A 107 20.61 -9.65 -15.87
C LYS A 107 21.37 -10.29 -14.71
N GLU A 108 22.51 -9.70 -14.34
CA GLU A 108 23.18 -9.96 -13.07
C GLU A 108 22.52 -9.10 -11.98
N ILE A 109 22.14 -9.72 -10.87
CA ILE A 109 21.32 -9.05 -9.86
C ILE A 109 22.01 -9.09 -8.49
N LEU A 110 22.11 -7.93 -7.83
CA LEU A 110 22.42 -7.85 -6.40
C LEU A 110 21.14 -7.43 -5.68
N TYR A 111 20.51 -8.38 -4.96
CA TYR A 111 19.31 -8.10 -4.16
C TYR A 111 19.67 -7.91 -2.70
N ILE A 112 19.45 -6.71 -2.18
CA ILE A 112 19.75 -6.32 -0.79
C ILE A 112 18.43 -6.04 -0.08
N THR A 113 18.14 -6.78 0.98
CA THR A 113 16.91 -6.59 1.77
C THR A 113 17.20 -6.41 3.26
N SER A 114 16.35 -5.68 3.94
CA SER A 114 16.40 -5.50 5.41
C SER A 114 15.74 -6.64 6.18
N LYS A 115 15.08 -7.56 5.51
CA LYS A 115 14.36 -8.69 6.13
C LYS A 115 14.61 -9.99 5.40
N ASP A 116 14.78 -11.03 6.19
CA ASP A 116 14.93 -12.37 5.65
C ASP A 116 13.60 -12.88 5.06
N ILE A 117 13.62 -13.15 3.77
CA ILE A 117 12.46 -13.69 3.04
C ILE A 117 12.11 -15.10 3.54
N GLU A 118 13.09 -15.89 3.99
CA GLU A 118 12.83 -17.23 4.52
C GLU A 118 11.97 -17.22 5.78
N ALA A 119 11.99 -16.13 6.54
CA ALA A 119 11.12 -15.91 7.68
C ALA A 119 9.72 -15.37 7.29
N SER A 120 9.48 -15.11 6.00
CA SER A 120 8.22 -14.59 5.48
C SER A 120 7.18 -15.71 5.27
N PRO A 121 5.87 -15.42 5.42
CA PRO A 121 4.80 -16.31 4.96
C PRO A 121 4.84 -16.55 3.43
N TYR A 122 5.59 -15.76 2.68
CA TYR A 122 5.75 -15.87 1.22
C TYR A 122 7.03 -16.60 0.79
N LYS A 123 7.60 -17.41 1.67
CA LYS A 123 8.86 -18.17 1.42
C LYS A 123 8.84 -19.06 0.19
N ASN A 124 7.67 -19.44 -0.29
CA ASN A 124 7.52 -20.29 -1.49
C ASN A 124 7.82 -19.57 -2.81
N ILE A 125 8.04 -18.25 -2.79
CA ILE A 125 8.47 -17.45 -3.94
C ILE A 125 10.02 -17.48 -4.10
N ILE A 126 10.74 -17.95 -3.11
CA ILE A 126 12.20 -17.97 -3.01
C ILE A 126 12.92 -18.78 -4.11
N PRO A 127 12.33 -19.80 -4.78
CA PRO A 127 13.06 -20.56 -5.79
C PRO A 127 13.80 -19.68 -6.80
N THR A 128 13.16 -18.65 -7.35
CA THR A 128 13.81 -17.72 -8.30
C THR A 128 15.08 -17.09 -7.71
N ILE A 129 15.06 -16.71 -6.44
CA ILE A 129 16.22 -16.10 -5.77
C ILE A 129 17.33 -17.12 -5.55
N LYS A 130 16.99 -18.36 -5.17
CA LYS A 130 17.97 -19.40 -4.85
C LYS A 130 18.58 -20.06 -6.10
N ASP A 131 17.78 -20.22 -7.14
CA ASP A 131 18.14 -21.05 -8.28
C ASP A 131 18.75 -20.25 -9.44
N TYR A 132 18.66 -18.92 -9.42
CA TYR A 132 19.26 -18.09 -10.45
C TYR A 132 20.74 -17.82 -10.18
N PRO A 133 21.69 -18.37 -10.98
CA PRO A 133 23.12 -18.34 -10.67
C PRO A 133 23.76 -16.95 -10.75
N LYS A 134 23.09 -15.96 -11.37
CA LYS A 134 23.56 -14.58 -11.49
C LYS A 134 22.92 -13.64 -10.46
N LEU A 135 22.25 -14.18 -9.45
CA LEU A 135 21.65 -13.39 -8.37
C LEU A 135 22.47 -13.57 -7.08
N GLN A 136 22.93 -12.45 -6.54
CA GLN A 136 23.52 -12.37 -5.21
C GLN A 136 22.45 -11.85 -4.25
N TYR A 137 22.15 -12.61 -3.20
CA TYR A 137 21.17 -12.27 -2.19
C TYR A 137 21.85 -11.87 -0.89
N VAL A 138 21.53 -10.69 -0.37
CA VAL A 138 22.09 -10.13 0.86
C VAL A 138 20.97 -9.72 1.80
N VAL A 139 20.87 -10.40 2.93
CA VAL A 139 20.00 -10.00 4.04
C VAL A 139 20.84 -9.15 5.01
N LEU A 140 20.39 -7.93 5.23
CA LEU A 140 21.03 -7.06 6.20
C LEU A 140 20.66 -7.53 7.62
N PRO A 141 21.64 -7.61 8.56
CA PRO A 141 21.36 -8.16 9.87
C PRO A 141 20.31 -7.33 10.62
N ALA A 142 19.34 -8.01 11.25
CA ALA A 142 18.33 -7.39 12.11
C ALA A 142 18.97 -6.96 13.44
N GLY A 143 18.53 -5.80 13.99
CA GLY A 143 18.94 -5.36 15.33
C GLY A 143 19.13 -3.85 15.46
N LYS A 144 19.59 -3.41 16.63
CA LYS A 144 20.01 -2.03 16.91
C LYS A 144 21.33 -1.75 16.19
N GLN A 145 21.30 -1.70 14.88
CA GLN A 145 22.48 -1.38 14.11
C GLN A 145 22.73 0.12 14.08
N VAL A 146 23.98 0.43 14.09
CA VAL A 146 24.44 1.79 13.90
C VAL A 146 24.17 2.11 12.43
N ILE A 147 23.23 3.00 12.18
CA ILE A 147 22.72 3.33 10.83
C ILE A 147 23.83 3.70 9.85
N ASP A 148 24.90 4.33 10.34
CA ASP A 148 26.08 4.71 9.56
C ASP A 148 26.86 3.49 9.03
N ALA A 149 27.07 2.45 9.85
CA ALA A 149 27.74 1.22 9.44
C ALA A 149 26.91 0.50 8.36
N TRP A 150 25.60 0.47 8.53
CA TRP A 150 24.66 -0.09 7.58
C TRP A 150 24.72 0.64 6.22
N THR A 151 24.63 1.95 6.27
CA THR A 151 24.68 2.81 5.09
C THR A 151 25.99 2.62 4.31
N LYS A 152 27.14 2.55 5.02
CA LYS A 152 28.46 2.30 4.40
C LYS A 152 28.55 0.91 3.79
N ASP A 153 28.08 -0.14 4.48
CA ASP A 153 28.11 -1.52 3.96
C ASP A 153 27.30 -1.64 2.66
N ILE A 154 26.07 -1.12 2.66
CA ILE A 154 25.20 -1.13 1.47
C ILE A 154 25.87 -0.37 0.31
N TYR A 155 26.37 0.84 0.59
CA TYR A 155 27.06 1.65 -0.40
C TYR A 155 28.25 0.91 -1.02
N ASN A 156 29.13 0.34 -0.20
CA ASN A 156 30.31 -0.38 -0.66
C ASN A 156 29.95 -1.59 -1.49
N ARG A 157 28.90 -2.34 -1.14
CA ARG A 157 28.42 -3.47 -1.92
C ARG A 157 27.89 -3.03 -3.29
N ILE A 158 27.13 -1.95 -3.35
CA ILE A 158 26.62 -1.40 -4.60
C ILE A 158 27.77 -0.97 -5.50
N ILE A 159 28.72 -0.20 -4.96
CA ILE A 159 29.88 0.27 -5.74
C ILE A 159 30.77 -0.89 -6.22
N ALA A 160 31.03 -1.87 -5.36
CA ALA A 160 31.81 -3.06 -5.73
C ALA A 160 31.12 -3.92 -6.78
N PHE A 161 29.80 -3.98 -6.77
CA PHE A 161 29.02 -4.69 -7.80
C PHE A 161 29.00 -3.96 -9.15
N SER A 162 29.28 -2.65 -9.14
CA SER A 162 29.33 -1.78 -10.34
C SER A 162 28.08 -1.85 -11.23
N PRO A 163 26.85 -1.67 -10.72
CA PRO A 163 25.65 -1.69 -11.53
C PRO A 163 25.49 -0.38 -12.32
N SER A 164 24.73 -0.41 -13.42
CA SER A 164 24.25 0.80 -14.09
C SER A 164 22.91 1.31 -13.51
N LYS A 165 22.17 0.46 -12.81
CA LYS A 165 20.82 0.75 -12.33
C LYS A 165 20.55 0.22 -10.92
N VAL A 166 19.78 0.98 -10.16
CA VAL A 166 19.25 0.58 -8.85
C VAL A 166 17.74 0.67 -8.86
N ILE A 167 17.05 -0.43 -8.56
CA ILE A 167 15.60 -0.47 -8.32
C ILE A 167 15.36 -0.34 -6.82
N ALA A 168 14.75 0.75 -6.40
CA ALA A 168 14.46 1.03 -5.00
C ALA A 168 13.00 0.69 -4.67
N HIS A 169 12.78 -0.50 -4.09
CA HIS A 169 11.51 -0.96 -3.56
C HIS A 169 11.49 -0.67 -2.05
N ILE A 170 11.28 0.60 -1.70
CA ILE A 170 11.47 1.13 -0.34
C ILE A 170 10.24 1.89 0.14
N GLY A 171 10.03 1.88 1.47
CA GLY A 171 8.94 2.60 2.11
C GLY A 171 9.15 4.12 2.20
N CYS A 172 8.22 4.79 2.86
CA CYS A 172 8.14 6.25 2.93
C CYS A 172 9.37 6.93 3.53
N VAL A 173 10.03 6.25 4.48
CA VAL A 173 11.28 6.69 5.11
C VAL A 173 12.17 5.47 5.34
N SER A 174 13.04 5.22 4.37
CA SER A 174 13.92 4.06 4.36
C SER A 174 15.34 4.43 4.78
N PRO A 175 16.04 3.59 5.56
CA PRO A 175 17.46 3.76 5.80
C PRO A 175 18.30 3.63 4.52
N PHE A 176 17.82 2.94 3.49
CA PHE A 176 18.46 2.89 2.17
C PHE A 176 18.61 4.27 1.52
N LEU A 177 17.73 5.22 1.84
CA LEU A 177 17.79 6.58 1.29
C LEU A 177 19.18 7.22 1.49
N HIS A 178 19.83 6.99 2.65
CA HIS A 178 21.15 7.54 2.89
C HIS A 178 22.20 7.06 1.91
N THR A 179 22.10 5.82 1.46
CA THR A 179 22.93 5.30 0.37
C THR A 179 22.53 5.91 -0.97
N LEU A 180 21.23 5.94 -1.28
CA LEU A 180 20.74 6.44 -2.57
C LEU A 180 21.15 7.90 -2.82
N TYR A 181 21.07 8.78 -1.82
CA TYR A 181 21.53 10.17 -1.94
C TYR A 181 23.02 10.32 -2.28
N ARG A 182 23.81 9.28 -2.06
CA ARG A 182 25.28 9.32 -2.22
C ARG A 182 25.79 8.48 -3.38
N LEU A 183 24.90 7.84 -4.13
CA LEU A 183 25.30 7.10 -5.34
C LEU A 183 25.93 8.04 -6.38
N PRO A 184 26.79 7.53 -7.25
CA PRO A 184 27.34 8.28 -8.40
C PRO A 184 26.23 8.83 -9.28
N ASP A 185 26.44 10.00 -9.87
CA ASP A 185 25.41 10.70 -10.66
C ASP A 185 25.05 9.97 -11.98
N ASN A 186 25.89 9.05 -12.43
CA ASN A 186 25.63 8.21 -13.60
C ASN A 186 25.12 6.81 -13.27
N LEU A 187 24.84 6.54 -12.01
CA LEU A 187 24.15 5.32 -11.58
C LEU A 187 22.66 5.63 -11.38
N LEU A 188 21.83 5.21 -12.33
CA LEU A 188 20.41 5.57 -12.35
C LEU A 188 19.61 4.86 -11.26
N VAL A 189 18.79 5.64 -10.55
CA VAL A 189 17.94 5.15 -9.47
C VAL A 189 16.48 5.22 -9.86
N TYR A 190 15.79 4.08 -9.82
CA TYR A 190 14.37 3.91 -10.12
C TYR A 190 13.63 3.55 -8.83
N ARG A 191 12.71 4.39 -8.38
CA ARG A 191 11.88 4.10 -7.20
C ARG A 191 10.56 3.49 -7.63
N SER A 192 10.19 2.34 -7.05
CA SER A 192 8.82 1.81 -7.12
C SER A 192 7.90 2.64 -6.22
N ASN A 193 6.88 3.28 -6.79
CA ASN A 193 5.96 4.14 -6.05
C ASN A 193 4.81 3.34 -5.43
N LEU A 194 5.11 2.52 -4.44
CA LEU A 194 4.13 1.71 -3.71
C LEU A 194 3.21 2.55 -2.83
N ASP A 195 3.72 3.68 -2.38
CA ASP A 195 3.08 4.61 -1.45
C ASP A 195 2.61 5.87 -2.17
N ASP A 196 1.99 5.71 -3.33
CA ASP A 196 1.57 6.82 -4.17
C ASP A 196 0.61 7.80 -3.46
N GLN A 197 -0.19 7.30 -2.51
CA GLN A 197 -1.21 8.03 -1.79
C GLN A 197 -0.75 8.73 -0.50
N VAL A 198 0.51 8.56 -0.09
CA VAL A 198 1.01 9.13 1.17
C VAL A 198 2.34 9.86 1.00
N PHE A 199 2.76 10.55 2.04
CA PHE A 199 4.07 11.21 2.10
C PHE A 199 5.22 10.21 2.01
N TRP A 200 6.26 10.54 1.25
CA TRP A 200 7.53 9.85 1.30
C TRP A 200 8.72 10.78 1.00
N LEU A 201 9.91 10.41 1.50
CA LEU A 201 11.18 11.06 1.23
C LEU A 201 11.97 10.32 0.15
N GLY A 202 12.88 11.05 -0.49
CA GLY A 202 13.80 10.50 -1.49
C GLY A 202 13.51 10.97 -2.91
N LYS A 203 12.65 11.99 -3.13
CA LYS A 203 12.40 12.53 -4.47
C LYS A 203 13.64 13.08 -5.15
N THR A 204 14.61 13.55 -4.37
CA THR A 204 15.88 14.08 -4.88
C THR A 204 17.00 13.03 -4.93
N ALA A 205 16.72 11.79 -4.52
CA ALA A 205 17.63 10.66 -4.57
C ALA A 205 17.33 9.71 -5.75
N ILE A 206 16.34 10.03 -6.58
CA ILE A 206 15.90 9.18 -7.69
C ILE A 206 15.98 9.93 -9.02
N ASP A 207 16.27 9.19 -10.08
CA ASP A 207 16.19 9.69 -11.45
C ASP A 207 14.81 9.46 -12.03
N TYR A 208 14.20 8.30 -11.73
CA TYR A 208 12.92 7.86 -12.25
C TYR A 208 12.02 7.29 -11.16
N CYS A 209 10.70 7.49 -11.34
CA CYS A 209 9.65 6.93 -10.51
C CYS A 209 8.84 5.92 -11.33
N LEU A 210 8.80 4.66 -10.86
CA LEU A 210 7.98 3.61 -11.47
C LEU A 210 6.57 3.71 -10.90
N GLU A 211 5.68 4.28 -11.68
CA GLU A 211 4.28 4.52 -11.30
C GLU A 211 3.42 3.34 -11.74
N PHE A 212 2.60 2.80 -10.87
CA PHE A 212 1.81 1.62 -11.20
C PHE A 212 0.35 1.90 -11.59
N ARG A 213 -0.12 3.13 -11.35
CA ARG A 213 -1.48 3.57 -11.72
C ARG A 213 -1.51 5.07 -12.01
N PRO A 214 -2.48 5.53 -12.82
CA PRO A 214 -2.62 6.96 -13.19
C PRO A 214 -2.73 7.90 -12.00
N PHE A 215 -3.39 7.48 -10.92
CA PHE A 215 -3.45 8.23 -9.66
C PHE A 215 -2.05 8.59 -9.13
N GLY A 216 -1.15 7.61 -9.06
CA GLY A 216 0.22 7.83 -8.58
C GLY A 216 0.96 8.86 -9.41
N VAL A 217 0.80 8.81 -10.73
CA VAL A 217 1.38 9.79 -11.66
C VAL A 217 0.88 11.20 -11.35
N ALA A 218 -0.45 11.38 -11.22
CA ALA A 218 -1.04 12.69 -10.94
C ALA A 218 -0.52 13.27 -9.61
N VAL A 219 -0.49 12.46 -8.54
CA VAL A 219 0.04 12.88 -7.23
C VAL A 219 1.53 13.20 -7.30
N SER A 220 2.32 12.40 -8.00
CA SER A 220 3.77 12.62 -8.12
C SER A 220 4.08 13.90 -8.86
N GLN A 221 3.32 14.22 -9.90
CA GLN A 221 3.48 15.45 -10.67
C GLN A 221 3.06 16.68 -9.86
N ASP A 222 1.84 16.70 -9.34
CA ASP A 222 1.24 17.89 -8.73
C ASP A 222 1.68 18.14 -7.30
N ARG A 223 1.98 17.08 -6.54
CA ARG A 223 2.23 17.19 -5.10
C ARG A 223 3.66 16.90 -4.69
N ARG A 224 4.42 16.13 -5.48
CA ARG A 224 5.84 15.89 -5.24
C ARG A 224 6.74 16.71 -6.16
N GLY A 225 6.18 17.28 -7.23
CA GLY A 225 6.91 18.07 -8.22
C GLY A 225 7.86 17.22 -9.08
N LEU A 226 7.54 15.94 -9.28
CA LEU A 226 8.27 15.11 -10.23
C LEU A 226 7.89 15.53 -11.66
N ARG A 227 8.90 15.71 -12.51
CA ARG A 227 8.67 16.05 -13.91
C ARG A 227 8.09 14.85 -14.66
N GLU A 228 7.40 15.10 -15.76
CA GLU A 228 6.78 14.07 -16.59
C GLU A 228 7.81 13.03 -17.06
N GLU A 229 9.00 13.46 -17.46
CA GLU A 229 10.07 12.61 -17.96
C GLU A 229 10.65 11.68 -16.88
N GLN A 230 10.44 11.99 -15.62
CA GLN A 230 10.87 11.16 -14.48
C GLN A 230 9.85 10.07 -14.13
N GLN A 231 8.67 10.07 -14.72
CA GLN A 231 7.59 9.17 -14.36
C GLN A 231 7.40 8.10 -15.42
N LEU A 232 7.74 6.88 -15.06
CA LEU A 232 7.61 5.70 -15.93
C LEU A 232 6.38 4.91 -15.47
N TYR A 233 5.32 4.91 -16.28
CA TYR A 233 4.11 4.17 -15.98
C TYR A 233 4.33 2.67 -16.27
N VAL A 234 4.47 1.89 -15.19
CA VAL A 234 4.71 0.44 -15.20
C VAL A 234 3.66 -0.21 -14.28
N PRO A 235 2.49 -0.59 -14.80
CA PRO A 235 1.43 -1.21 -14.02
C PRO A 235 1.87 -2.47 -13.31
N PHE A 236 1.39 -2.72 -12.10
CA PHE A 236 1.73 -3.93 -11.34
C PHE A 236 1.12 -5.18 -11.96
N TYR A 237 1.87 -6.25 -11.79
CA TYR A 237 1.38 -7.61 -11.93
C TYR A 237 1.60 -8.34 -10.59
N PRO A 238 0.56 -8.80 -9.89
CA PRO A 238 0.73 -9.50 -8.63
C PRO A 238 1.20 -10.94 -8.86
N ILE A 239 2.22 -11.36 -8.12
CA ILE A 239 2.71 -12.73 -8.14
C ILE A 239 1.89 -13.56 -7.13
N LYS A 240 1.55 -14.79 -7.49
CA LYS A 240 0.90 -15.74 -6.60
C LYS A 240 1.85 -16.14 -5.47
N ASP A 241 1.34 -16.26 -4.25
CA ASP A 241 2.14 -16.56 -3.06
C ASP A 241 2.73 -17.98 -3.04
N GLY A 242 2.14 -18.91 -3.80
CA GLY A 242 2.59 -20.29 -3.89
C GLY A 242 2.36 -21.14 -2.63
N ASN A 243 1.62 -20.62 -1.64
CA ASN A 243 1.26 -21.39 -0.47
C ASN A 243 0.14 -22.39 -0.79
N PRO A 244 0.16 -23.60 -0.20
CA PRO A 244 -0.91 -24.57 -0.41
C PRO A 244 -2.23 -24.07 0.21
N PHE A 245 -3.35 -24.47 -0.41
CA PHE A 245 -4.67 -24.12 0.11
C PHE A 245 -4.93 -24.67 1.51
N GLU A 246 -5.26 -23.82 2.46
CA GLU A 246 -5.56 -24.18 3.85
C GLU A 246 -7.00 -24.69 4.04
N GLY A 247 -7.84 -24.68 2.98
CA GLY A 247 -9.25 -25.04 3.03
C GLY A 247 -10.16 -23.87 3.45
N PHE A 248 -11.47 -24.07 3.27
CA PHE A 248 -12.50 -23.23 3.87
C PHE A 248 -13.16 -23.96 5.04
N PRO A 249 -13.79 -23.24 5.98
CA PRO A 249 -14.71 -23.84 6.93
C PRO A 249 -15.85 -24.60 6.21
N GLU A 250 -16.57 -25.45 6.94
CA GLU A 250 -17.73 -26.15 6.38
C GLU A 250 -18.75 -25.15 5.77
N LEU A 251 -19.07 -25.34 4.52
CA LEU A 251 -19.99 -24.50 3.76
C LEU A 251 -21.32 -25.23 3.54
N PRO A 252 -22.46 -24.52 3.48
CA PRO A 252 -23.72 -25.11 3.05
C PRO A 252 -23.61 -25.76 1.66
N GLU A 253 -24.33 -26.85 1.45
CA GLU A 253 -24.39 -27.51 0.14
C GLU A 253 -24.90 -26.55 -0.95
N GLY A 254 -24.19 -26.48 -2.07
CA GLY A 254 -24.54 -25.58 -3.18
C GLY A 254 -24.27 -24.11 -2.92
N ALA A 255 -23.53 -23.76 -1.87
CA ALA A 255 -23.18 -22.38 -1.57
C ALA A 255 -22.35 -21.76 -2.70
N VAL A 256 -22.67 -20.51 -3.05
CA VAL A 256 -21.83 -19.64 -3.90
C VAL A 256 -21.00 -18.75 -2.99
N THR A 257 -19.69 -18.91 -3.05
CA THR A 257 -18.76 -18.21 -2.17
C THR A 257 -18.40 -16.84 -2.73
N ILE A 258 -18.54 -15.81 -1.89
CA ILE A 258 -18.11 -14.45 -2.18
C ILE A 258 -16.95 -14.14 -1.23
N PHE A 259 -15.76 -13.98 -1.78
CA PHE A 259 -14.60 -13.59 -0.96
C PHE A 259 -14.49 -12.07 -0.87
N SER A 260 -14.26 -11.56 0.34
CA SER A 260 -13.91 -10.16 0.58
C SER A 260 -13.02 -10.05 1.81
N GLY A 261 -12.35 -8.91 2.00
CA GLY A 261 -11.51 -8.68 3.16
C GLY A 261 -10.47 -7.58 2.98
N GLY A 262 -9.72 -7.37 4.04
CA GLY A 262 -8.69 -6.34 4.14
C GLY A 262 -8.73 -5.64 5.49
N ASP A 263 -8.01 -4.54 5.63
CA ASP A 263 -8.06 -3.75 6.86
C ASP A 263 -9.45 -3.11 7.03
N PHE A 264 -9.98 -3.17 8.24
CA PHE A 264 -11.37 -2.80 8.53
C PHE A 264 -11.73 -1.37 8.13
N TYR A 265 -10.79 -0.42 8.21
CA TYR A 265 -11.01 0.98 7.82
C TYR A 265 -11.45 1.12 6.35
N LYS A 266 -11.06 0.16 5.49
CA LYS A 266 -11.41 0.17 4.06
C LYS A 266 -12.91 -0.01 3.80
N THR A 267 -13.66 -0.47 4.80
CA THR A 267 -15.09 -0.75 4.72
C THR A 267 -15.94 0.27 5.49
N LEU A 268 -15.33 1.36 5.97
CA LEU A 268 -15.99 2.35 6.82
C LEU A 268 -16.18 3.68 6.09
N ASP A 269 -17.42 4.07 5.94
CA ASP A 269 -17.88 5.40 5.60
C ASP A 269 -18.95 5.87 6.59
N PRO A 270 -19.39 7.15 6.58
CA PRO A 270 -20.41 7.66 7.50
C PRO A 270 -21.73 6.91 7.45
N ASP A 271 -22.08 6.35 6.28
CA ASP A 271 -23.36 5.69 6.03
C ASP A 271 -23.27 4.17 6.10
N TYR A 272 -22.07 3.61 6.37
CA TYR A 272 -21.80 2.17 6.37
C TYR A 272 -22.21 1.48 5.05
N THR A 273 -21.95 2.13 3.94
CA THR A 273 -22.39 1.71 2.60
C THR A 273 -21.99 0.28 2.28
N TYR A 274 -20.71 -0.08 2.49
CA TYR A 274 -20.22 -1.44 2.28
C TYR A 274 -21.05 -2.48 3.06
N TRP A 275 -21.29 -2.24 4.35
CA TRP A 275 -22.00 -3.17 5.22
C TRP A 275 -23.48 -3.26 4.89
N ASN A 276 -24.09 -2.16 4.45
CA ASN A 276 -25.48 -2.16 3.96
C ASN A 276 -25.62 -2.95 2.67
N LEU A 277 -24.64 -2.87 1.75
CA LEU A 277 -24.61 -3.67 0.53
C LEU A 277 -24.41 -5.15 0.83
N VAL A 278 -23.45 -5.52 1.71
CA VAL A 278 -23.24 -6.91 2.13
C VAL A 278 -24.51 -7.50 2.74
N LYS A 279 -25.17 -6.76 3.64
CA LYS A 279 -26.44 -7.18 4.23
C LYS A 279 -27.50 -7.47 3.16
N GLN A 280 -27.74 -6.52 2.26
CA GLN A 280 -28.78 -6.67 1.23
C GLN A 280 -28.45 -7.81 0.27
N LEU A 281 -27.17 -7.92 -0.14
CA LEU A 281 -26.71 -8.98 -1.03
C LEU A 281 -26.97 -10.36 -0.43
N LEU A 282 -26.60 -10.58 0.82
CA LEU A 282 -26.77 -11.88 1.48
C LEU A 282 -28.25 -12.19 1.76
N GLN A 283 -29.02 -11.22 2.25
CA GLN A 283 -30.46 -11.43 2.51
C GLN A 283 -31.27 -11.71 1.25
N GLN A 284 -30.89 -11.14 0.11
CA GLN A 284 -31.55 -11.37 -1.17
C GLN A 284 -31.14 -12.68 -1.86
N ASN A 285 -30.01 -13.29 -1.45
CA ASN A 285 -29.43 -14.47 -2.08
C ASN A 285 -29.08 -15.53 -1.03
N PRO A 286 -30.02 -16.37 -0.59
CA PRO A 286 -29.83 -17.34 0.51
C PRO A 286 -28.69 -18.35 0.27
N GLN A 287 -28.34 -18.65 -0.99
CA GLN A 287 -27.23 -19.53 -1.36
C GLN A 287 -25.87 -18.83 -1.35
N ALA A 288 -25.81 -17.51 -1.21
CA ALA A 288 -24.55 -16.78 -1.14
C ALA A 288 -23.92 -16.86 0.27
N VAL A 289 -22.62 -17.13 0.32
CA VAL A 289 -21.83 -17.15 1.54
C VAL A 289 -20.65 -16.21 1.41
N MET A 290 -20.58 -15.20 2.26
CA MET A 290 -19.45 -14.28 2.35
C MET A 290 -18.33 -14.91 3.17
N LEU A 291 -17.17 -15.10 2.55
CA LEU A 291 -15.91 -15.45 3.21
C LEU A 291 -15.13 -14.16 3.49
N TYR A 292 -15.09 -13.73 4.74
CA TYR A 292 -14.49 -12.45 5.10
C TYR A 292 -13.14 -12.61 5.79
N ALA A 293 -12.09 -12.09 5.16
CA ALA A 293 -10.73 -12.14 5.70
C ALA A 293 -10.34 -10.80 6.33
N ILE A 294 -9.86 -10.85 7.58
CA ILE A 294 -9.31 -9.69 8.28
C ILE A 294 -8.20 -10.12 9.25
N LYS A 295 -7.12 -9.37 9.27
CA LYS A 295 -5.95 -9.68 10.10
C LYS A 295 -6.22 -9.60 11.60
N ASN A 296 -7.03 -8.63 12.01
CA ASN A 296 -7.30 -8.38 13.43
C ASN A 296 -8.79 -8.19 13.69
N ARG A 297 -9.38 -9.19 14.36
CA ARG A 297 -10.78 -9.17 14.81
C ARG A 297 -10.92 -8.72 16.26
N MET A 298 -9.85 -8.27 16.93
CA MET A 298 -9.90 -7.94 18.36
C MET A 298 -10.58 -6.60 18.63
N GLY A 299 -11.16 -6.46 19.83
CA GLY A 299 -11.78 -5.23 20.31
C GLY A 299 -12.98 -4.81 19.48
N LYS A 300 -13.08 -3.53 19.21
CA LYS A 300 -14.25 -2.91 18.56
C LYS A 300 -14.57 -3.43 17.16
N THR A 301 -13.56 -3.85 16.41
CA THR A 301 -13.76 -4.46 15.09
C THR A 301 -14.49 -5.78 15.22
N GLY A 302 -14.08 -6.65 16.15
CA GLY A 302 -14.77 -7.90 16.43
C GLY A 302 -16.19 -7.68 16.95
N GLU A 303 -16.36 -6.77 17.91
CA GLU A 303 -17.68 -6.40 18.44
C GLU A 303 -18.64 -5.93 17.33
N PHE A 304 -18.13 -5.11 16.39
CA PHE A 304 -18.93 -4.66 15.25
C PHE A 304 -19.32 -5.83 14.33
N LEU A 305 -18.36 -6.67 13.95
CA LEU A 305 -18.62 -7.81 13.05
C LEU A 305 -19.60 -8.79 13.67
N ASP A 306 -19.45 -9.12 14.96
CA ASP A 306 -20.34 -10.02 15.68
C ASP A 306 -21.75 -9.44 15.80
N ALA A 307 -21.87 -8.14 16.07
CA ALA A 307 -23.16 -7.46 16.10
C ALA A 307 -23.81 -7.41 14.70
N PHE A 308 -23.01 -7.11 13.65
CA PHE A 308 -23.51 -7.10 12.28
C PHE A 308 -24.10 -8.44 11.86
N VAL A 309 -23.39 -9.54 12.12
CA VAL A 309 -23.86 -10.91 11.80
C VAL A 309 -25.12 -11.25 12.57
N ARG A 310 -25.12 -11.09 13.88
CA ARG A 310 -26.24 -11.43 14.77
C ARG A 310 -27.48 -10.59 14.49
N ASP A 311 -27.31 -9.26 14.40
CA ASP A 311 -28.44 -8.33 14.30
C ASP A 311 -29.12 -8.38 12.90
N ASN A 312 -28.44 -8.99 11.92
CA ASN A 312 -28.98 -9.20 10.56
C ASN A 312 -29.26 -10.68 10.25
N HIS A 313 -29.10 -11.61 11.23
CA HIS A 313 -29.34 -13.05 11.09
C HIS A 313 -28.53 -13.72 9.97
N LEU A 314 -27.22 -13.39 9.89
CA LEU A 314 -26.32 -13.82 8.82
C LEU A 314 -25.36 -14.94 9.25
N GLU A 315 -25.61 -15.63 10.37
CA GLU A 315 -24.69 -16.61 10.98
C GLU A 315 -24.32 -17.77 10.03
N LYS A 316 -25.20 -18.10 9.06
CA LYS A 316 -24.96 -19.15 8.06
C LYS A 316 -24.36 -18.63 6.76
N GLN A 317 -24.41 -17.32 6.53
CA GLN A 317 -24.02 -16.70 5.26
C GLN A 317 -22.77 -15.80 5.39
N PHE A 318 -22.33 -15.46 6.60
CA PHE A 318 -21.15 -14.63 6.81
C PHE A 318 -20.15 -15.39 7.67
N ILE A 319 -19.09 -15.86 7.02
CA ILE A 319 -18.07 -16.69 7.65
C ILE A 319 -16.75 -15.92 7.72
N TYR A 320 -16.26 -15.74 8.92
CA TYR A 320 -14.96 -15.16 9.16
C TYR A 320 -13.85 -16.19 8.98
N ILE A 321 -12.93 -15.96 8.05
CA ILE A 321 -11.84 -16.87 7.72
C ILE A 321 -10.46 -16.44 8.24
N GLY A 322 -10.38 -15.33 8.97
CA GLY A 322 -9.14 -14.86 9.58
C GLY A 322 -8.12 -14.27 8.60
N PHE A 323 -6.88 -14.20 9.05
CA PHE A 323 -5.75 -13.92 8.17
C PHE A 323 -5.40 -15.17 7.36
N ARG A 324 -5.17 -14.98 6.05
CA ARG A 324 -4.83 -16.06 5.13
C ARG A 324 -3.44 -15.82 4.54
N SER A 325 -2.56 -16.80 4.67
CA SER A 325 -1.23 -16.79 4.04
C SER A 325 -1.26 -17.33 2.60
N ASP A 326 -2.28 -18.10 2.26
CA ASP A 326 -2.57 -18.72 0.97
C ASP A 326 -3.58 -17.92 0.15
N ILE A 327 -3.43 -16.61 0.13
CA ILE A 327 -4.46 -15.72 -0.43
C ILE A 327 -4.74 -15.99 -1.92
N SER A 328 -3.73 -16.41 -2.69
CA SER A 328 -3.91 -16.78 -4.09
C SER A 328 -4.82 -18.00 -4.24
N GLU A 329 -4.69 -18.98 -3.34
CA GLU A 329 -5.54 -20.17 -3.32
C GLU A 329 -6.96 -19.86 -2.82
N VAL A 330 -7.10 -18.91 -1.87
CA VAL A 330 -8.42 -18.39 -1.48
C VAL A 330 -9.15 -17.84 -2.70
N PHE A 331 -8.48 -17.03 -3.54
CA PHE A 331 -9.07 -16.53 -4.79
C PHE A 331 -9.37 -17.67 -5.77
N ALA A 332 -8.47 -18.65 -5.91
CA ALA A 332 -8.67 -19.78 -6.82
C ALA A 332 -9.91 -20.61 -6.46
N HIS A 333 -10.25 -20.72 -5.19
CA HIS A 333 -11.36 -21.54 -4.68
C HIS A 333 -12.65 -20.76 -4.40
N ALA A 334 -12.62 -19.43 -4.30
CA ALA A 334 -13.83 -18.63 -4.19
C ALA A 334 -14.52 -18.46 -5.56
N ASP A 335 -15.82 -18.19 -5.58
CA ASP A 335 -16.58 -18.00 -6.82
C ASP A 335 -16.56 -16.56 -7.33
N ILE A 336 -16.66 -15.60 -6.42
CA ILE A 336 -16.77 -14.17 -6.71
C ILE A 336 -15.85 -13.41 -5.77
N PHE A 337 -15.20 -12.36 -6.24
CA PHE A 337 -14.51 -11.40 -5.39
C PHE A 337 -15.32 -10.12 -5.26
N MET A 338 -15.65 -9.75 -4.03
CA MET A 338 -16.24 -8.45 -3.71
C MET A 338 -15.17 -7.54 -3.10
N GLY A 339 -14.84 -6.48 -3.82
CA GLY A 339 -13.89 -5.48 -3.35
C GLY A 339 -14.44 -4.65 -2.17
N THR A 340 -13.53 -4.11 -1.35
CA THR A 340 -13.88 -3.22 -0.24
C THR A 340 -14.23 -1.82 -0.75
N CYS A 341 -15.13 -1.11 -0.03
CA CYS A 341 -15.56 0.26 -0.29
C CYS A 341 -15.65 0.99 1.07
N PRO A 342 -15.23 2.25 1.18
CA PRO A 342 -14.82 3.21 0.15
C PRO A 342 -13.39 3.04 -0.38
N VAL A 343 -12.54 2.24 0.27
CA VAL A 343 -11.16 2.03 -0.17
C VAL A 343 -11.02 0.67 -0.84
N CYS A 344 -10.84 0.65 -2.14
CA CYS A 344 -10.61 -0.59 -2.86
C CYS A 344 -9.20 -1.16 -2.61
N GLY A 345 -9.03 -2.45 -2.87
CA GLY A 345 -7.75 -3.13 -2.83
C GLY A 345 -7.27 -3.45 -4.24
N SER A 346 -6.49 -2.55 -4.87
CA SER A 346 -6.03 -2.74 -6.26
C SER A 346 -5.33 -4.08 -6.48
N LEU A 347 -4.39 -4.45 -5.60
CA LEU A 347 -3.67 -5.72 -5.69
C LEU A 347 -4.57 -6.95 -5.47
N THR A 348 -5.53 -6.86 -4.56
CA THR A 348 -6.49 -7.95 -4.32
C THR A 348 -7.41 -8.14 -5.52
N SER A 349 -7.79 -7.06 -6.18
CA SER A 349 -8.57 -7.13 -7.43
C SER A 349 -7.78 -7.78 -8.56
N GLN A 350 -6.49 -7.44 -8.70
CA GLN A 350 -5.61 -8.10 -9.67
C GLN A 350 -5.42 -9.59 -9.35
N LEU A 351 -5.31 -9.98 -8.07
CA LEU A 351 -5.24 -11.38 -7.66
C LEU A 351 -6.54 -12.14 -8.00
N ALA A 352 -7.71 -11.52 -7.86
CA ALA A 352 -8.96 -12.11 -8.33
C ALA A 352 -8.93 -12.32 -9.84
N ALA A 353 -8.52 -11.30 -10.60
CA ALA A 353 -8.46 -11.35 -12.06
C ALA A 353 -7.53 -12.46 -12.58
N ILE A 354 -6.31 -12.59 -12.04
CA ILE A 354 -5.37 -13.66 -12.47
C ILE A 354 -5.79 -15.06 -12.03
N ASN A 355 -6.78 -15.18 -11.15
CA ASN A 355 -7.41 -16.44 -10.76
C ASN A 355 -8.76 -16.65 -11.46
N HIS A 356 -9.05 -15.94 -12.54
CA HIS A 356 -10.28 -16.06 -13.33
C HIS A 356 -11.56 -15.83 -12.51
N LYS A 357 -11.51 -14.87 -11.57
CA LYS A 357 -12.68 -14.56 -10.75
C LYS A 357 -13.33 -13.26 -11.19
N PRO A 358 -14.68 -13.24 -11.28
CA PRO A 358 -15.37 -11.99 -11.50
C PRO A 358 -15.17 -11.06 -10.31
N ILE A 359 -15.00 -9.77 -10.62
CA ILE A 359 -14.84 -8.72 -9.63
C ILE A 359 -16.14 -7.95 -9.53
N LEU A 360 -16.63 -7.83 -8.31
CA LEU A 360 -17.79 -7.03 -7.94
C LEU A 360 -17.32 -5.88 -7.05
N GLN A 361 -17.21 -4.69 -7.60
CA GLN A 361 -16.73 -3.51 -6.87
C GLN A 361 -17.83 -2.46 -6.77
N TYR A 362 -17.94 -1.82 -5.60
CA TYR A 362 -18.72 -0.61 -5.42
C TYR A 362 -17.80 0.56 -5.14
N TYR A 363 -18.09 1.73 -5.71
CA TYR A 363 -17.42 2.98 -5.38
C TYR A 363 -18.44 4.04 -5.00
N LEU A 364 -18.08 4.94 -4.09
CA LEU A 364 -18.99 5.98 -3.63
C LEU A 364 -19.25 6.99 -4.76
N PRO A 365 -20.53 7.37 -5.01
CA PRO A 365 -20.86 8.41 -5.95
C PRO A 365 -20.06 9.70 -5.68
N ASN A 366 -19.64 10.38 -6.72
CA ASN A 366 -18.89 11.64 -6.66
C ASN A 366 -17.52 11.57 -5.95
N THR A 367 -16.96 10.37 -5.76
CA THR A 367 -15.63 10.27 -5.18
C THR A 367 -14.53 10.38 -6.23
N TYR A 368 -14.62 9.76 -7.39
CA TYR A 368 -13.79 9.93 -8.62
C TYR A 368 -13.74 8.64 -9.46
N ASP A 369 -12.79 8.59 -10.39
CA ASP A 369 -12.53 7.44 -11.27
C ASP A 369 -12.40 6.10 -10.57
N ASP A 370 -12.76 5.05 -11.27
CA ASP A 370 -12.69 3.68 -10.79
C ASP A 370 -11.23 3.19 -10.65
N GLU A 371 -10.70 3.21 -9.43
CA GLU A 371 -9.36 2.69 -9.14
C GLU A 371 -9.22 1.20 -9.44
N THR A 372 -10.30 0.45 -9.36
CA THR A 372 -10.28 -0.99 -9.65
C THR A 372 -10.10 -1.22 -11.13
N GLU A 373 -10.81 -0.47 -11.98
CA GLU A 373 -10.59 -0.49 -13.43
C GLU A 373 -9.16 -0.12 -13.78
N GLN A 374 -8.64 0.97 -13.20
CA GLN A 374 -7.26 1.42 -13.43
C GLN A 374 -6.22 0.34 -13.10
N ALA A 375 -6.48 -0.47 -12.07
CA ALA A 375 -5.55 -1.52 -11.65
C ALA A 375 -5.67 -2.81 -12.47
N VAL A 376 -6.89 -3.16 -12.89
CA VAL A 376 -7.19 -4.49 -13.48
C VAL A 376 -7.28 -4.46 -15.00
N CYS A 377 -7.91 -3.43 -15.57
CA CYS A 377 -8.30 -3.44 -16.96
C CYS A 377 -7.22 -2.87 -17.91
N TYR A 378 -5.98 -3.32 -17.75
CA TYR A 378 -4.86 -2.88 -18.60
C TYR A 378 -5.07 -3.20 -20.08
N ASN A 379 -5.49 -4.45 -20.40
CA ASN A 379 -5.71 -4.91 -21.77
C ASN A 379 -7.10 -4.56 -22.32
N ALA A 380 -8.03 -4.13 -21.48
CA ALA A 380 -9.41 -3.82 -21.85
C ALA A 380 -9.93 -2.61 -21.03
N PRO A 381 -9.38 -1.40 -21.30
CA PRO A 381 -9.83 -0.21 -20.59
C PRO A 381 -11.32 0.09 -20.91
N GLY A 382 -12.03 0.59 -19.91
CA GLY A 382 -13.46 0.89 -20.03
C GLY A 382 -14.38 -0.30 -19.77
N GLN A 383 -13.87 -1.44 -19.32
CA GLN A 383 -14.70 -2.57 -18.90
C GLN A 383 -15.39 -2.26 -17.58
N GLN A 384 -16.73 -2.37 -17.57
CA GLN A 384 -17.49 -2.14 -16.33
C GLN A 384 -17.27 -3.27 -15.33
N ILE A 385 -16.58 -2.97 -14.23
CA ILE A 385 -16.35 -3.86 -13.10
C ILE A 385 -16.77 -3.24 -11.77
N SER A 386 -17.09 -1.95 -11.78
CA SER A 386 -17.50 -1.16 -10.62
C SER A 386 -18.82 -0.46 -10.84
N PHE A 387 -19.54 -0.25 -9.74
CA PHE A 387 -20.87 0.35 -9.72
C PHE A 387 -20.93 1.45 -8.67
N SER A 388 -21.60 2.55 -8.97
CA SER A 388 -21.89 3.64 -8.04
C SER A 388 -23.32 3.64 -7.52
N GLU A 389 -24.22 2.90 -8.21
CA GLU A 389 -25.62 2.78 -7.84
C GLU A 389 -25.88 1.44 -7.14
N PRO A 390 -26.44 1.43 -5.91
CA PRO A 390 -26.68 0.22 -5.14
C PRO A 390 -27.52 -0.84 -5.88
N GLU A 391 -28.56 -0.41 -6.60
CA GLU A 391 -29.43 -1.30 -7.35
C GLU A 391 -28.70 -2.01 -8.49
N ALA A 392 -27.83 -1.30 -9.22
CA ALA A 392 -27.02 -1.88 -10.28
C ALA A 392 -26.00 -2.87 -9.72
N PHE A 393 -25.35 -2.53 -8.61
CA PHE A 393 -24.43 -3.42 -7.89
C PHE A 393 -25.12 -4.71 -7.43
N LEU A 394 -26.29 -4.61 -6.81
CA LEU A 394 -27.05 -5.76 -6.32
C LEU A 394 -27.61 -6.61 -7.48
N ALA A 395 -27.98 -6.00 -8.59
CA ALA A 395 -28.42 -6.71 -9.80
C ALA A 395 -27.28 -7.54 -10.40
N GLU A 396 -26.08 -6.96 -10.51
CA GLU A 396 -24.88 -7.69 -10.96
C GLU A 396 -24.49 -8.80 -9.99
N ALA A 397 -24.51 -8.54 -8.68
CA ALA A 397 -24.29 -9.55 -7.65
C ALA A 397 -25.25 -10.74 -7.81
N LYS A 398 -26.55 -10.46 -7.96
CA LYS A 398 -27.57 -11.48 -8.17
C LYS A 398 -27.33 -12.31 -9.42
N ARG A 399 -26.92 -11.67 -10.50
CA ARG A 399 -26.60 -12.35 -11.77
C ARG A 399 -25.37 -13.26 -11.61
N LEU A 400 -24.29 -12.76 -11.02
CA LEU A 400 -23.09 -13.55 -10.75
C LEU A 400 -23.36 -14.76 -9.84
N ILE A 401 -24.26 -14.62 -8.87
CA ILE A 401 -24.63 -15.70 -7.94
C ILE A 401 -25.46 -16.78 -8.63
N ASN A 402 -26.45 -16.39 -9.45
CA ASN A 402 -27.46 -17.31 -10.00
C ASN A 402 -27.12 -17.91 -11.36
N ASP A 403 -26.22 -17.27 -12.12
CA ASP A 403 -25.84 -17.70 -13.47
C ASP A 403 -24.36 -18.14 -13.49
N VAL A 404 -24.15 -19.44 -13.45
CA VAL A 404 -22.82 -20.06 -13.43
C VAL A 404 -22.02 -19.73 -14.70
N GLU A 405 -22.66 -19.77 -15.87
CA GLU A 405 -21.97 -19.52 -17.13
C GLU A 405 -21.61 -18.04 -17.27
N TYR A 406 -22.51 -17.14 -16.87
CA TYR A 406 -22.19 -15.72 -16.80
C TYR A 406 -21.04 -15.44 -15.83
N ARG A 407 -21.05 -16.06 -14.64
CA ARG A 407 -19.97 -15.93 -13.64
C ARG A 407 -18.63 -16.36 -14.20
N LYS A 408 -18.58 -17.50 -14.90
CA LYS A 408 -17.36 -17.99 -15.58
C LYS A 408 -16.91 -17.02 -16.68
N GLN A 409 -17.82 -16.60 -17.54
CA GLN A 409 -17.51 -15.65 -18.61
C GLN A 409 -16.91 -14.36 -18.03
N ARG A 410 -17.49 -13.80 -16.98
CA ARG A 410 -16.96 -12.59 -16.34
C ARG A 410 -15.58 -12.82 -15.74
N GLY A 411 -15.31 -13.98 -15.17
CA GLY A 411 -13.98 -14.36 -14.70
C GLY A 411 -12.92 -14.41 -15.82
N GLU A 412 -13.26 -15.00 -16.96
CA GLU A 412 -12.38 -15.01 -18.14
C GLU A 412 -12.15 -13.61 -18.71
N GLU A 413 -13.16 -12.75 -18.73
CA GLU A 413 -13.03 -11.35 -19.12
C GLU A 413 -12.08 -10.59 -18.19
N MET A 414 -12.14 -10.83 -16.87
CA MET A 414 -11.19 -10.22 -15.91
C MET A 414 -9.78 -10.72 -16.14
N TYR A 415 -9.61 -12.03 -16.33
CA TYR A 415 -8.31 -12.60 -16.66
C TYR A 415 -7.73 -12.02 -17.96
N ALA A 416 -8.55 -11.88 -19.00
CA ALA A 416 -8.12 -11.30 -20.28
C ALA A 416 -7.74 -9.80 -20.13
N ALA A 417 -8.46 -9.06 -19.29
CA ALA A 417 -8.26 -7.63 -19.06
C ALA A 417 -6.99 -7.30 -18.26
N THR A 418 -6.57 -8.20 -17.35
CA THR A 418 -5.42 -7.93 -16.48
C THR A 418 -4.08 -8.13 -17.17
N LEU A 419 -3.05 -7.47 -16.66
CA LEU A 419 -1.67 -7.60 -17.14
C LEU A 419 -1.13 -9.02 -16.90
N LYS A 420 -0.34 -9.54 -17.84
CA LYS A 420 0.32 -10.86 -17.75
C LYS A 420 1.79 -10.71 -17.37
N PRO A 421 2.43 -11.75 -16.78
CA PRO A 421 3.84 -11.69 -16.39
C PRO A 421 4.76 -11.30 -17.55
N GLU A 422 4.57 -11.89 -18.73
CA GLU A 422 5.39 -11.64 -19.91
C GLU A 422 5.24 -10.19 -20.42
N GLN A 423 4.02 -9.65 -20.33
CA GLN A 423 3.76 -8.25 -20.67
C GLN A 423 4.43 -7.30 -19.67
N PHE A 424 4.31 -7.60 -18.36
CA PHE A 424 5.00 -6.84 -17.33
C PHE A 424 6.52 -6.86 -17.52
N ASN A 425 7.10 -8.04 -17.74
CA ASN A 425 8.54 -8.19 -17.95
C ASN A 425 9.02 -7.29 -19.10
N LYS A 426 8.29 -7.32 -20.23
CA LYS A 426 8.60 -6.46 -21.38
C LYS A 426 8.48 -4.98 -21.02
N ILE A 427 7.35 -4.55 -20.43
CA ILE A 427 7.08 -3.17 -20.05
C ILE A 427 8.17 -2.64 -19.11
N PHE A 428 8.50 -3.39 -18.07
CA PHE A 428 9.49 -2.97 -17.07
C PHE A 428 10.90 -2.89 -17.68
N ILE A 429 11.33 -3.89 -18.45
CA ILE A 429 12.65 -3.90 -19.07
C ILE A 429 12.77 -2.78 -20.13
N ASP A 430 11.73 -2.55 -20.93
CA ASP A 430 11.69 -1.43 -21.87
C ASP A 430 11.80 -0.08 -21.12
N ALA A 431 11.05 0.09 -20.03
CA ALA A 431 11.07 1.31 -19.23
C ALA A 431 12.47 1.65 -18.70
N ILE A 432 13.15 0.67 -18.06
CA ILE A 432 14.48 0.90 -17.49
C ILE A 432 15.62 0.90 -18.53
N THR A 433 15.34 0.46 -19.75
CA THR A 433 16.32 0.49 -20.87
C THR A 433 16.24 1.81 -21.63
N THR A 434 15.04 2.30 -21.89
CA THR A 434 14.82 3.48 -22.70
C THR A 434 14.65 4.76 -21.88
N ASN A 435 14.31 4.63 -20.59
CA ASN A 435 13.91 5.74 -19.70
C ASN A 435 12.71 6.53 -20.22
N VAL A 436 11.83 5.88 -20.95
CA VAL A 436 10.59 6.44 -21.48
C VAL A 436 9.42 5.61 -20.97
N ALA A 437 8.32 6.28 -20.62
CA ALA A 437 7.11 5.58 -20.18
C ALA A 437 6.61 4.65 -21.30
N PRO A 438 6.59 3.32 -21.08
CA PRO A 438 6.30 2.34 -22.13
C PRO A 438 4.80 2.21 -22.40
N CYS A 439 3.96 2.70 -21.48
CA CYS A 439 2.51 2.54 -21.53
C CYS A 439 1.81 3.90 -21.59
N PRO A 440 0.75 4.04 -22.42
CA PRO A 440 -0.14 5.19 -22.32
C PRO A 440 -0.86 5.16 -20.96
N ARG A 441 -1.13 6.33 -20.42
CA ARG A 441 -1.87 6.49 -19.17
C ARG A 441 -3.17 7.23 -19.39
N LYS A 442 -4.17 6.96 -18.58
CA LYS A 442 -5.38 7.77 -18.46
C LYS A 442 -5.05 8.99 -17.59
N GLU A 443 -5.47 10.18 -18.01
CA GLU A 443 -5.41 11.36 -17.14
C GLU A 443 -6.46 11.22 -16.03
N VAL A 444 -6.09 11.68 -14.82
CA VAL A 444 -6.93 11.64 -13.62
C VAL A 444 -7.10 13.06 -13.10
N ASP A 445 -8.33 13.46 -12.78
CA ASP A 445 -8.57 14.76 -12.11
C ASP A 445 -7.99 14.73 -10.70
N TYR A 446 -6.88 15.41 -10.56
CA TYR A 446 -6.14 15.45 -9.31
C TYR A 446 -6.94 16.05 -8.14
N LYS A 447 -7.78 17.06 -8.39
CA LYS A 447 -8.56 17.70 -7.31
C LYS A 447 -9.55 16.75 -6.68
N GLU A 448 -10.24 15.96 -7.48
CA GLU A 448 -11.18 14.95 -7.00
C GLU A 448 -10.46 13.87 -6.21
N VAL A 449 -9.36 13.36 -6.75
CA VAL A 449 -8.52 12.37 -6.08
C VAL A 449 -8.01 12.86 -4.73
N PHE A 450 -7.45 14.07 -4.69
CA PHE A 450 -6.96 14.67 -3.44
C PHE A 450 -8.09 14.85 -2.41
N THR A 451 -9.24 15.34 -2.83
CA THR A 451 -10.40 15.53 -1.94
C THR A 451 -10.84 14.21 -1.31
N ARG A 452 -10.82 13.12 -2.08
CA ARG A 452 -11.15 11.80 -1.57
C ARG A 452 -10.16 11.32 -0.50
N TRP A 453 -8.86 11.41 -0.76
CA TRP A 453 -7.87 10.98 0.21
C TRP A 453 -7.97 11.77 1.52
N CYS A 454 -8.14 13.08 1.45
CA CYS A 454 -8.39 13.89 2.64
C CYS A 454 -9.60 13.39 3.43
N TRP A 455 -10.66 12.93 2.74
CA TRP A 455 -11.85 12.39 3.39
C TRP A 455 -11.59 11.01 4.02
N LEU A 456 -10.87 10.12 3.33
CA LEU A 456 -10.49 8.80 3.87
C LEU A 456 -9.56 8.93 5.09
N GLU A 457 -8.59 9.83 5.03
CA GLU A 457 -7.70 10.14 6.17
C GLU A 457 -8.49 10.70 7.36
N GLU A 458 -9.55 11.46 7.11
CA GLU A 458 -10.43 11.92 8.17
C GLU A 458 -11.10 10.76 8.92
N MET A 459 -11.56 9.73 8.20
CA MET A 459 -12.15 8.53 8.81
C MET A 459 -11.16 7.77 9.69
N GLY A 460 -9.89 7.69 9.26
CA GLY A 460 -8.81 7.04 10.01
C GLY A 460 -8.17 7.89 11.11
N PHE A 461 -8.48 9.17 11.21
CA PHE A 461 -7.77 10.14 12.03
C PHE A 461 -7.60 9.70 13.50
N LYS A 462 -8.62 9.15 14.10
CA LYS A 462 -8.62 8.74 15.50
C LYS A 462 -7.69 7.57 15.78
N ASP A 463 -7.73 6.57 14.92
CA ASP A 463 -6.92 5.36 15.08
C ASP A 463 -5.44 5.69 14.82
N ASN A 464 -5.19 6.55 13.84
CA ASN A 464 -3.88 7.10 13.53
C ASN A 464 -3.27 7.90 14.70
N LEU A 465 -4.06 8.76 15.35
CA LEU A 465 -3.63 9.48 16.55
C LEU A 465 -3.23 8.55 17.70
N SER A 466 -4.02 7.51 17.95
CA SER A 466 -3.74 6.54 19.00
C SER A 466 -2.46 5.77 18.73
N PHE A 467 -2.29 5.29 17.51
CA PHE A 467 -1.09 4.59 17.06
C PHE A 467 0.15 5.46 17.22
N LEU A 468 0.12 6.69 16.71
CA LEU A 468 1.21 7.63 16.76
C LEU A 468 1.60 8.00 18.20
N SER A 469 0.62 8.29 19.05
CA SER A 469 0.85 8.59 20.46
C SER A 469 1.58 7.46 21.18
N ASN A 470 1.24 6.21 20.89
CA ASN A 470 1.90 5.05 21.48
C ASN A 470 3.32 4.89 20.93
N LYS A 471 3.53 5.07 19.63
CA LYS A 471 4.83 4.97 18.96
C LYS A 471 5.82 6.03 19.50
N LEU A 472 5.39 7.28 19.65
CA LEU A 472 6.23 8.35 20.20
C LEU A 472 6.62 8.13 21.66
N LYS A 473 5.77 7.51 22.48
CA LYS A 473 6.10 7.19 23.88
C LYS A 473 7.18 6.12 24.04
N MET A 474 7.32 5.24 23.08
CA MET A 474 8.33 4.17 23.12
C MET A 474 9.74 4.65 22.78
N ARG A 475 9.90 5.90 22.34
CA ARG A 475 11.17 6.49 21.91
C ARG A 475 11.72 7.45 22.96
N GLY A 476 12.99 7.79 22.93
CA GLY A 476 13.77 8.50 23.94
C GLY A 476 13.10 9.66 24.71
N LEU A 477 13.79 10.22 25.71
CA LEU A 477 13.15 11.14 26.69
C LEU A 477 12.51 12.38 26.05
N GLN A 478 13.13 12.94 25.01
CA GLN A 478 12.64 14.12 24.30
C GLN A 478 11.37 13.81 23.50
N HIS A 479 11.33 12.65 22.87
CA HIS A 479 10.14 12.15 22.16
C HIS A 479 9.02 11.74 23.13
N LYS A 480 9.37 11.30 24.37
CA LYS A 480 8.36 11.06 25.42
C LYS A 480 7.64 12.34 25.81
N VAL A 481 8.33 13.46 25.87
CA VAL A 481 7.73 14.76 26.18
C VAL A 481 6.76 15.17 25.08
N ILE A 482 7.15 15.03 23.80
CA ILE A 482 6.28 15.29 22.65
C ILE A 482 5.08 14.33 22.67
N GLY A 483 5.31 13.04 22.93
CA GLY A 483 4.25 12.05 23.04
C GLY A 483 3.27 12.31 24.20
N VAL A 484 3.77 12.81 25.34
CA VAL A 484 2.93 13.21 26.48
C VAL A 484 2.12 14.45 26.14
N TRP A 485 2.75 15.45 25.51
CA TRP A 485 2.07 16.67 25.06
C TRP A 485 0.98 16.33 24.02
N PHE A 486 1.30 15.49 23.07
CA PHE A 486 0.37 15.01 22.06
C PHE A 486 -0.82 14.25 22.68
N LYS A 487 -0.55 13.37 23.68
CA LYS A 487 -1.59 12.65 24.40
C LYS A 487 -2.47 13.59 25.23
N PHE A 488 -1.89 14.63 25.82
CA PHE A 488 -2.64 15.61 26.62
C PHE A 488 -3.59 16.42 25.75
N ASN A 489 -3.10 16.90 24.61
CA ASN A 489 -3.92 17.61 23.64
C ASN A 489 -4.97 16.69 22.98
N TYR A 490 -4.61 15.46 22.68
CA TYR A 490 -5.52 14.42 22.23
C TYR A 490 -6.67 14.17 23.21
N ARG A 491 -6.37 14.08 24.52
CA ARG A 491 -7.40 13.91 25.57
C ARG A 491 -8.37 15.09 25.63
N ARG A 492 -7.86 16.30 25.53
CA ARG A 492 -8.64 17.53 25.43
C ARG A 492 -9.57 17.55 24.21
N TYR A 493 -9.16 16.97 23.10
CA TYR A 493 -9.97 16.80 21.90
C TYR A 493 -11.13 15.84 22.06
N PHE A 494 -10.91 14.71 22.75
CA PHE A 494 -11.96 13.72 22.98
C PHE A 494 -13.02 14.20 23.95
N GLU A 495 -12.65 15.08 24.85
CA GLU A 495 -13.58 15.73 25.80
C GLU A 495 -14.41 16.82 25.12
N THR A 496 -13.95 17.42 24.04
CA THR A 496 -14.76 18.33 23.22
C THR A 496 -15.61 17.51 22.23
N LYS A 497 -16.88 17.45 22.54
CA LYS A 497 -18.00 16.66 22.00
C LYS A 497 -18.16 16.47 20.47
N LEU A 498 -17.28 16.95 19.61
CA LEU A 498 -17.52 17.01 18.17
C LEU A 498 -17.28 15.70 17.40
N PHE A 499 -16.42 14.82 17.89
CA PHE A 499 -16.15 13.55 17.24
C PHE A 499 -16.80 12.35 17.92
N SER A 500 -17.03 12.46 19.23
CA SER A 500 -17.30 11.27 20.03
C SER A 500 -18.74 10.79 19.98
N LEU A 501 -19.72 11.69 19.90
CA LEU A 501 -21.09 11.31 20.20
C LEU A 501 -21.89 10.84 18.97
N LYS A 502 -21.71 11.46 17.80
CA LYS A 502 -22.44 10.98 16.60
C LYS A 502 -21.84 9.68 16.07
N TRP A 503 -20.53 9.62 15.91
CA TRP A 503 -19.85 8.43 15.40
C TRP A 503 -19.85 7.27 16.42
N TYR A 504 -19.65 7.54 17.72
CA TYR A 504 -19.78 6.53 18.77
C TYR A 504 -21.22 6.07 19.00
N LYS A 505 -22.20 6.96 18.98
CA LYS A 505 -23.61 6.54 19.04
C LYS A 505 -24.01 5.73 17.82
N TYR A 506 -23.52 6.11 16.64
CA TYR A 506 -23.77 5.38 15.40
C TYR A 506 -23.07 4.00 15.43
N LYS A 507 -21.81 3.96 15.85
CA LYS A 507 -20.98 2.74 15.93
C LYS A 507 -21.44 1.76 17.02
N PHE A 508 -22.12 2.20 18.07
CA PHE A 508 -22.44 1.39 19.24
C PHE A 508 -23.92 1.36 19.63
N SER A 509 -24.81 2.05 18.95
CA SER A 509 -26.22 2.07 19.33
C SER A 509 -27.03 0.88 18.79
N GLY A 510 -26.42 0.01 17.95
CA GLY A 510 -27.16 -1.10 17.33
C GLY A 510 -28.43 -0.69 16.55
N ARG A 511 -28.63 0.60 16.40
CA ARG A 511 -29.83 1.11 15.72
C ARG A 511 -29.45 1.53 14.31
N THR A 512 -29.55 0.60 13.40
CA THR A 512 -29.96 0.94 12.05
C THR A 512 -31.31 1.62 12.14
N LYS A 513 -31.36 2.93 12.19
CA LYS A 513 -32.56 3.64 11.79
C LYS A 513 -32.70 3.34 10.31
N GLY A 514 -33.67 2.50 9.99
CA GLY A 514 -34.10 2.30 8.63
C GLY A 514 -34.28 3.69 8.01
N ALA A 515 -33.65 3.92 6.90
CA ALA A 515 -33.99 4.97 5.99
C ALA A 515 -35.44 4.67 5.56
N THR A 516 -36.38 5.36 6.14
CA THR A 516 -37.69 5.52 5.54
C THR A 516 -37.58 6.70 4.60
N VAL A 517 -37.83 6.41 3.31
CA VAL A 517 -37.95 7.25 2.13
C VAL A 517 -36.65 7.81 1.58
#